data_7ef0277b8b00f86fc9f08ac88d8947fb
#
_entry.id   7ef0277b8b00f86fc9f08ac88d8947fb
#
_cell.length_a   1.000
_cell.length_b   1.000
_cell.length_c   1.000
_cell.angle_alpha   90.00
_cell.angle_beta   90.00
_cell.angle_gamma   90.00
#
_symmetry.space_group_name_H-M   'P 1'
#
loop_
_entity.id
_entity.type
_entity.pdbx_description
1 polymer ?
#
loop_
_entity_poly.entity_id
_entity_poly.type
_entity_poly.pdbx_seq_one_letter_code
_entity_poly.pdbx_strand_id
1 'polypeptide(L)'
;GSGKSTLLRLIAGLEKPQSGSISIKGNIVSTKDLVIAPEKRNLGLVVQEKALFPHLTVIENITFGIKKKRDKDKIVLDLLNLFKIDHLSKKYPHEISGGEQQRTALARSMAPSPELLMLDEPFSALDQSLKEDLYSELNQIFNKRKQTILLVSHDIKEAEALSERQINIKES
;
A
#
# COMPACT_ATOMS: atom_id res chain seq x y z
N GLY A 1 -15.75 7.17 -13.33
CA GLY A 1 -15.13 6.59 -12.15
C GLY A 1 -15.74 7.11 -10.86
N SER A 2 -15.99 6.22 -9.90
CA SER A 2 -16.69 6.50 -8.64
C SER A 2 -15.93 7.38 -7.63
N GLY A 3 -14.79 8.00 -8.00
CA GLY A 3 -14.01 8.88 -7.11
C GLY A 3 -13.17 8.18 -6.04
N LYS A 4 -13.09 6.84 -6.01
CA LYS A 4 -12.33 6.08 -5.00
C LYS A 4 -10.84 6.42 -5.00
N SER A 5 -10.20 6.39 -6.17
CA SER A 5 -8.77 6.74 -6.30
C SER A 5 -8.52 8.22 -5.98
N THR A 6 -9.45 9.12 -6.34
CA THR A 6 -9.38 10.54 -5.94
C THR A 6 -9.42 10.68 -4.42
N LEU A 7 -10.26 9.93 -3.73
CA LEU A 7 -10.31 9.92 -2.25
C LEU A 7 -8.95 9.50 -1.66
N LEU A 8 -8.34 8.43 -2.18
CA LEU A 8 -7.01 8.01 -1.73
C LEU A 8 -5.95 9.10 -1.96
N ARG A 9 -5.98 9.77 -3.12
CA ARG A 9 -5.04 10.85 -3.46
C ARG A 9 -5.21 12.07 -2.54
N LEU A 10 -6.44 12.42 -2.20
CA LEU A 10 -6.76 13.48 -1.22
C LEU A 10 -6.21 13.13 0.17
N ILE A 11 -6.43 11.90 0.65
CA ILE A 11 -5.92 11.42 1.95
C ILE A 11 -4.38 11.38 1.93
N ALA A 12 -3.78 10.96 0.81
CA ALA A 12 -2.33 10.96 0.64
C ALA A 12 -1.71 12.36 0.61
N GLY A 13 -2.48 13.41 0.33
CA GLY A 13 -1.97 14.76 0.16
C GLY A 13 -1.38 15.02 -1.22
N LEU A 14 -1.71 14.18 -2.18
CA LEU A 14 -1.36 14.34 -3.60
C LEU A 14 -2.32 15.29 -4.31
N GLU A 15 -3.50 15.50 -3.73
CA GLU A 15 -4.51 16.44 -4.20
C GLU A 15 -5.03 17.30 -3.04
N LYS A 16 -5.52 18.49 -3.38
CA LYS A 16 -6.08 19.44 -2.43
C LYS A 16 -7.61 19.35 -2.41
N PRO A 17 -8.27 19.25 -1.24
CA PRO A 17 -9.71 19.25 -1.18
C PRO A 17 -10.27 20.63 -1.54
N GLN A 18 -11.36 20.66 -2.30
CA GLN A 18 -12.08 21.90 -2.64
C GLN A 18 -12.83 22.47 -1.45
N SER A 19 -13.30 21.59 -0.56
CA SER A 19 -14.02 21.95 0.70
C SER A 19 -13.83 20.84 1.73
N GLY A 20 -14.20 21.11 2.98
CA GLY A 20 -14.08 20.17 4.09
C GLY A 20 -12.66 20.04 4.62
N SER A 21 -12.43 18.99 5.40
CA SER A 21 -11.13 18.67 6.01
C SER A 21 -10.86 17.18 6.06
N ILE A 22 -9.57 16.84 6.06
CA ILE A 22 -9.10 15.48 6.27
C ILE A 22 -8.26 15.48 7.54
N SER A 23 -8.56 14.54 8.43
CA SER A 23 -7.78 14.32 9.65
C SER A 23 -7.28 12.88 9.73
N ILE A 24 -6.05 12.70 10.23
CA ILE A 24 -5.43 11.40 10.51
C ILE A 24 -5.06 11.39 11.99
N LYS A 25 -5.59 10.41 12.73
CA LYS A 25 -5.42 10.33 14.19
C LYS A 25 -5.76 11.64 14.92
N GLY A 26 -6.83 12.30 14.51
CA GLY A 26 -7.28 13.57 15.10
C GLY A 26 -6.52 14.82 14.64
N ASN A 27 -5.41 14.68 13.91
CA ASN A 27 -4.66 15.81 13.37
C ASN A 27 -5.18 16.17 11.97
N ILE A 28 -5.53 17.44 11.76
CA ILE A 28 -5.93 17.93 10.43
C ILE A 28 -4.70 17.94 9.51
N VAL A 29 -4.79 17.21 8.40
CA VAL A 29 -3.72 17.08 7.41
C VAL A 29 -4.04 17.76 6.08
N SER A 30 -5.31 18.03 5.79
CA SER A 30 -5.74 18.81 4.63
C SER A 30 -7.00 19.59 4.91
N THR A 31 -7.04 20.81 4.42
CA THR A 31 -8.23 21.67 4.28
C THR A 31 -8.16 22.40 2.94
N LYS A 32 -9.16 23.25 2.65
CA LYS A 32 -9.10 24.15 1.50
C LYS A 32 -7.82 25.02 1.48
N ASP A 33 -7.24 25.34 2.65
CA ASP A 33 -6.11 26.27 2.75
C ASP A 33 -4.80 25.63 3.22
N LEU A 34 -4.87 24.39 3.74
CA LEU A 34 -3.72 23.65 4.26
C LEU A 34 -3.62 22.29 3.56
N VAL A 35 -2.42 21.92 3.10
CA VAL A 35 -2.11 20.54 2.68
C VAL A 35 -0.75 20.18 3.26
N ILE A 36 -0.73 19.24 4.22
CA ILE A 36 0.52 18.66 4.72
C ILE A 36 1.07 17.73 3.65
N ALA A 37 2.35 17.87 3.31
CA ALA A 37 3.00 17.08 2.28
C ALA A 37 2.96 15.57 2.59
N PRO A 38 2.84 14.70 1.56
CA PRO A 38 2.67 13.24 1.72
C PRO A 38 3.73 12.59 2.63
N GLU A 39 4.99 12.98 2.49
CA GLU A 39 6.12 12.42 3.25
C GLU A 39 6.07 12.74 4.75
N LYS A 40 5.22 13.69 5.17
CA LYS A 40 5.00 14.06 6.57
C LYS A 40 3.78 13.39 7.19
N ARG A 41 3.00 12.62 6.41
CA ARG A 41 1.76 11.98 6.87
C ARG A 41 1.96 10.57 7.43
N ASN A 42 3.15 10.01 7.30
CA ASN A 42 3.47 8.63 7.72
C ASN A 42 2.51 7.58 7.12
N LEU A 43 2.27 7.70 5.81
CA LEU A 43 1.37 6.84 5.04
C LEU A 43 2.16 5.89 4.14
N GLY A 44 1.63 4.69 3.93
CA GLY A 44 1.99 3.82 2.82
C GLY A 44 0.91 3.91 1.74
N LEU A 45 1.30 4.04 0.50
CA LEU A 45 0.39 4.09 -0.64
C LEU A 45 0.83 3.12 -1.72
N VAL A 46 -0.08 2.24 -2.13
CA VAL A 46 0.04 1.44 -3.35
C VAL A 46 -1.03 1.94 -4.30
N VAL A 47 -0.60 2.51 -5.41
CA VAL A 47 -1.46 2.93 -6.52
C VAL A 47 -1.57 1.80 -7.55
N GLN A 48 -2.61 1.82 -8.35
CA GLN A 48 -2.87 0.85 -9.41
C GLN A 48 -1.71 0.76 -10.42
N GLU A 49 -1.07 1.89 -10.73
CA GLU A 49 0.20 1.91 -11.46
C GLU A 49 1.33 1.50 -10.51
N LYS A 50 1.98 0.39 -10.80
CA LYS A 50 2.96 -0.30 -9.92
C LYS A 50 4.12 0.56 -9.40
N ALA A 51 4.37 1.70 -10.01
CA ALA A 51 5.27 2.81 -9.64
C ALA A 51 6.59 2.39 -8.95
N LEU A 52 7.21 1.27 -9.37
CA LEU A 52 8.53 0.87 -8.87
C LEU A 52 9.60 1.81 -9.42
N PHE A 53 10.67 1.99 -8.66
CA PHE A 53 11.86 2.70 -9.13
C PHE A 53 12.60 1.83 -10.14
N PRO A 54 12.63 2.17 -11.44
CA PRO A 54 13.14 1.28 -12.49
C PRO A 54 14.66 1.05 -12.42
N HIS A 55 15.39 1.94 -11.76
CA HIS A 55 16.82 1.91 -11.57
C HIS A 55 17.27 1.21 -10.27
N LEU A 56 16.32 0.74 -9.47
CA LEU A 56 16.55 -0.01 -8.23
C LEU A 56 16.11 -1.46 -8.40
N THR A 57 16.86 -2.38 -7.81
CA THR A 57 16.50 -3.79 -7.71
C THR A 57 15.26 -3.99 -6.81
N VAL A 58 14.68 -5.18 -6.79
CA VAL A 58 13.56 -5.55 -5.91
C VAL A 58 13.89 -5.23 -4.45
N ILE A 59 15.05 -5.69 -3.96
CA ILE A 59 15.44 -5.45 -2.57
C ILE A 59 15.68 -3.97 -2.28
N GLU A 60 16.26 -3.22 -3.19
CA GLU A 60 16.47 -1.78 -3.05
C GLU A 60 15.16 -1.00 -3.07
N ASN A 61 14.21 -1.39 -3.93
CA ASN A 61 12.85 -0.84 -3.92
C ASN A 61 12.19 -1.00 -2.54
N ILE A 62 12.21 -2.22 -1.98
CA ILE A 62 11.61 -2.50 -0.66
C ILE A 62 12.33 -1.71 0.43
N THR A 63 13.64 -1.61 0.34
CA THR A 63 14.48 -0.97 1.34
C THR A 63 14.37 0.55 1.36
N PHE A 64 13.97 1.16 0.23
CA PHE A 64 14.02 2.60 -0.02
C PHE A 64 13.35 3.46 1.07
N GLY A 65 12.17 3.03 1.55
CA GLY A 65 11.41 3.78 2.57
C GLY A 65 11.83 3.53 4.01
N ILE A 66 12.74 2.59 4.26
CA ILE A 66 13.13 2.23 5.62
C ILE A 66 14.16 3.23 6.14
N LYS A 67 13.72 4.22 6.90
CA LYS A 67 14.61 5.07 7.70
C LYS A 67 15.30 4.19 8.74
N LYS A 68 16.61 4.43 9.00
CA LYS A 68 17.50 3.71 9.94
C LYS A 68 16.76 2.93 11.04
N LYS A 69 16.45 1.65 10.80
CA LYS A 69 15.89 0.72 11.79
C LYS A 69 16.95 -0.33 12.10
N ARG A 70 17.04 -0.69 13.38
CA ARG A 70 18.00 -1.70 13.88
C ARG A 70 17.81 -3.07 13.17
N ASP A 71 16.56 -3.37 12.75
CA ASP A 71 16.19 -4.66 12.16
C ASP A 71 15.85 -4.57 10.66
N LYS A 72 16.48 -3.62 9.94
CA LYS A 72 16.20 -3.35 8.51
C LYS A 72 16.26 -4.62 7.66
N ASP A 73 17.33 -5.39 7.79
CA ASP A 73 17.57 -6.59 6.98
C ASP A 73 16.51 -7.67 7.27
N LYS A 74 16.13 -7.83 8.54
CA LYS A 74 15.07 -8.75 8.93
C LYS A 74 13.72 -8.34 8.36
N ILE A 75 13.36 -7.06 8.44
CA ILE A 75 12.10 -6.55 7.88
C ILE A 75 12.03 -6.83 6.38
N VAL A 76 13.12 -6.59 5.65
CA VAL A 76 13.19 -6.81 4.22
C VAL A 76 13.09 -8.30 3.89
N LEU A 77 13.81 -9.16 4.61
CA LEU A 77 13.75 -10.61 4.42
C LEU A 77 12.34 -11.16 4.69
N ASP A 78 11.72 -10.74 5.78
CA ASP A 78 10.35 -11.15 6.13
C ASP A 78 9.35 -10.75 5.03
N LEU A 79 9.50 -9.56 4.43
CA LEU A 79 8.64 -9.11 3.33
C LEU A 79 8.92 -9.84 2.01
N LEU A 80 10.19 -10.10 1.69
CA LEU A 80 10.55 -10.88 0.51
C LEU A 80 9.94 -12.28 0.57
N ASN A 81 10.03 -12.95 1.71
CA ASN A 81 9.45 -14.26 1.94
C ASN A 81 7.92 -14.23 1.89
N LEU A 82 7.28 -13.28 2.60
CA LEU A 82 5.83 -13.10 2.62
C LEU A 82 5.26 -13.00 1.20
N PHE A 83 5.88 -12.16 0.38
CA PHE A 83 5.42 -11.94 -1.01
C PHE A 83 5.98 -12.96 -2.00
N LYS A 84 6.73 -13.98 -1.55
CA LYS A 84 7.33 -15.04 -2.38
C LYS A 84 8.17 -14.47 -3.54
N ILE A 85 8.98 -13.45 -3.24
CA ILE A 85 9.85 -12.72 -4.21
C ILE A 85 11.32 -12.66 -3.78
N ASP A 86 11.74 -13.50 -2.82
CA ASP A 86 13.11 -13.59 -2.32
C ASP A 86 14.11 -13.91 -3.43
N HIS A 87 13.75 -14.85 -4.32
CA HIS A 87 14.55 -15.26 -5.48
C HIS A 87 14.72 -14.14 -6.53
N LEU A 88 13.93 -13.07 -6.46
CA LEU A 88 13.97 -11.91 -7.35
C LEU A 88 14.72 -10.72 -6.75
N SER A 89 15.27 -10.86 -5.55
CA SER A 89 15.82 -9.75 -4.76
C SER A 89 16.82 -8.86 -5.52
N LYS A 90 17.63 -9.46 -6.41
CA LYS A 90 18.66 -8.78 -7.22
C LYS A 90 18.18 -8.37 -8.62
N LYS A 91 16.93 -8.67 -8.99
CA LYS A 91 16.35 -8.32 -10.29
C LYS A 91 15.84 -6.89 -10.31
N TYR A 92 15.84 -6.29 -11.49
CA TYR A 92 15.24 -4.98 -11.73
C TYR A 92 13.75 -5.12 -12.14
N PRO A 93 12.94 -4.07 -12.01
CA PRO A 93 11.51 -4.12 -12.36
C PRO A 93 11.23 -4.61 -13.78
N HIS A 94 12.06 -4.28 -14.75
CA HIS A 94 11.89 -4.72 -16.15
C HIS A 94 12.24 -6.21 -16.40
N GLU A 95 12.85 -6.89 -15.43
CA GLU A 95 13.22 -8.30 -15.49
C GLU A 95 12.19 -9.22 -14.84
N ILE A 96 11.12 -8.68 -14.28
CA ILE A 96 10.11 -9.41 -13.50
C ILE A 96 8.71 -9.19 -14.07
N SER A 97 7.84 -10.18 -13.88
CA SER A 97 6.45 -10.14 -14.35
C SER A 97 5.62 -9.04 -13.67
N GLY A 98 4.48 -8.72 -14.27
CA GLY A 98 3.56 -7.74 -13.72
C GLY A 98 3.04 -8.08 -12.32
N GLY A 99 2.77 -9.35 -12.02
CA GLY A 99 2.39 -9.79 -10.68
C GLY A 99 3.52 -9.66 -9.66
N GLU A 100 4.77 -9.98 -10.05
CA GLU A 100 5.95 -9.82 -9.20
C GLU A 100 6.25 -8.34 -8.91
N GLN A 101 6.05 -7.45 -9.90
CA GLN A 101 6.12 -6.00 -9.68
C GLN A 101 5.08 -5.53 -8.66
N GLN A 102 3.86 -6.06 -8.73
CA GLN A 102 2.79 -5.73 -7.78
C GLN A 102 3.14 -6.17 -6.36
N ARG A 103 3.64 -7.41 -6.19
CA ARG A 103 4.13 -7.91 -4.90
C ARG A 103 5.28 -7.08 -4.34
N THR A 104 6.20 -6.66 -5.20
CA THR A 104 7.31 -5.76 -4.82
C THR A 104 6.79 -4.40 -4.37
N ALA A 105 5.79 -3.83 -5.04
CA ALA A 105 5.18 -2.55 -4.66
C ALA A 105 4.46 -2.63 -3.31
N LEU A 106 3.74 -3.74 -3.06
CA LEU A 106 3.12 -4.02 -1.76
C LEU A 106 4.18 -4.12 -0.64
N ALA A 107 5.22 -4.94 -0.84
CA ALA A 107 6.32 -5.08 0.10
C ALA A 107 6.99 -3.74 0.42
N ARG A 108 7.26 -2.92 -0.60
CA ARG A 108 7.83 -1.58 -0.44
C ARG A 108 6.95 -0.66 0.41
N SER A 109 5.64 -0.67 0.18
CA SER A 109 4.70 0.19 0.92
C SER A 109 4.58 -0.18 2.39
N MET A 110 4.77 -1.46 2.72
CA MET A 110 4.71 -1.99 4.09
C MET A 110 6.03 -1.87 4.86
N ALA A 111 7.16 -1.78 4.15
CA ALA A 111 8.49 -1.80 4.75
C ALA A 111 8.74 -0.67 5.77
N PRO A 112 8.29 0.58 5.57
CA PRO A 112 8.41 1.64 6.57
C PRO A 112 7.56 1.43 7.82
N SER A 113 6.63 0.45 7.83
CA SER A 113 5.61 0.26 8.86
C SER A 113 4.76 1.54 9.05
N PRO A 114 4.05 1.99 8.02
CA PRO A 114 3.27 3.22 8.05
C PRO A 114 2.11 3.11 9.05
N GLU A 115 1.60 4.26 9.50
CA GLU A 115 0.43 4.30 10.40
C GLU A 115 -0.88 3.96 9.68
N LEU A 116 -0.99 4.39 8.43
CA LEU A 116 -2.11 4.07 7.53
C LEU A 116 -1.53 3.52 6.22
N LEU A 117 -1.96 2.34 5.84
CA LEU A 117 -1.64 1.72 4.55
C LEU A 117 -2.84 1.88 3.62
N MET A 118 -2.65 2.55 2.51
CA MET A 118 -3.68 2.77 1.49
C MET A 118 -3.37 1.92 0.26
N LEU A 119 -4.35 1.14 -0.17
CA LEU A 119 -4.21 0.17 -1.23
C LEU A 119 -5.29 0.43 -2.30
N ASP A 120 -4.88 0.79 -3.51
CA ASP A 120 -5.76 1.00 -4.66
C ASP A 120 -5.66 -0.20 -5.61
N GLU A 121 -6.65 -1.10 -5.56
CA GLU A 121 -6.72 -2.35 -6.32
C GLU A 121 -5.43 -3.19 -6.26
N PRO A 122 -4.89 -3.46 -5.06
CA PRO A 122 -3.52 -3.95 -4.88
C PRO A 122 -3.29 -5.37 -5.38
N PHE A 123 -4.34 -6.14 -5.64
CA PHE A 123 -4.25 -7.56 -6.05
C PHE A 123 -4.78 -7.81 -7.46
N SER A 124 -5.15 -6.76 -8.21
CA SER A 124 -5.77 -6.90 -9.54
C SER A 124 -4.92 -7.69 -10.55
N ALA A 125 -3.59 -7.65 -10.43
CA ALA A 125 -2.65 -8.32 -11.32
C ALA A 125 -2.19 -9.71 -10.81
N LEU A 126 -2.77 -10.22 -9.72
CA LEU A 126 -2.40 -11.51 -9.14
C LEU A 126 -3.40 -12.60 -9.55
N ASP A 127 -2.90 -13.84 -9.66
CA ASP A 127 -3.74 -15.01 -9.83
C ASP A 127 -4.52 -15.36 -8.55
N GLN A 128 -5.62 -16.11 -8.69
CA GLN A 128 -6.56 -16.36 -7.60
C GLN A 128 -5.94 -17.15 -6.45
N SER A 129 -5.11 -18.16 -6.73
CA SER A 129 -4.51 -19.00 -5.68
C SER A 129 -3.54 -18.20 -4.82
N LEU A 130 -2.77 -17.31 -5.44
CA LEU A 130 -1.84 -16.43 -4.74
C LEU A 130 -2.56 -15.37 -3.92
N LYS A 131 -3.71 -14.85 -4.40
CA LYS A 131 -4.54 -13.92 -3.63
C LYS A 131 -5.00 -14.53 -2.31
N GLU A 132 -5.53 -15.75 -2.34
CA GLU A 132 -6.05 -16.44 -1.15
C GLU A 132 -4.97 -16.68 -0.10
N ASP A 133 -3.79 -17.12 -0.51
CA ASP A 133 -2.62 -17.25 0.37
C ASP A 133 -2.27 -15.90 1.03
N LEU A 134 -2.15 -14.85 0.20
CA LEU A 134 -1.76 -13.52 0.67
C LEU A 134 -2.80 -12.90 1.61
N TYR A 135 -4.09 -13.08 1.38
CA TYR A 135 -5.13 -12.53 2.26
C TYR A 135 -5.01 -13.07 3.67
N SER A 136 -4.80 -14.38 3.82
CA SER A 136 -4.62 -15.00 5.13
C SER A 136 -3.38 -14.45 5.85
N GLU A 137 -2.24 -14.39 5.16
CA GLU A 137 -0.98 -13.92 5.73
C GLU A 137 -1.01 -12.42 6.06
N LEU A 138 -1.57 -11.60 5.16
CA LEU A 138 -1.71 -10.15 5.37
C LEU A 138 -2.63 -9.85 6.54
N ASN A 139 -3.74 -10.56 6.67
CA ASN A 139 -4.68 -10.39 7.78
C ASN A 139 -4.00 -10.65 9.14
N GLN A 140 -3.20 -11.72 9.23
CA GLN A 140 -2.42 -12.01 10.44
C GLN A 140 -1.44 -10.87 10.78
N ILE A 141 -0.73 -10.33 9.76
CA ILE A 141 0.22 -9.24 9.95
C ILE A 141 -0.50 -7.95 10.37
N PHE A 142 -1.59 -7.60 9.70
CA PHE A 142 -2.36 -6.41 9.98
C PHE A 142 -2.92 -6.42 11.40
N ASN A 143 -3.48 -7.56 11.83
CA ASN A 143 -3.98 -7.75 13.19
C ASN A 143 -2.85 -7.68 14.23
N LYS A 144 -1.73 -8.37 13.98
CA LYS A 144 -0.57 -8.36 14.89
C LYS A 144 0.03 -6.97 15.05
N ARG A 145 0.08 -6.17 13.96
CA ARG A 145 0.64 -4.80 13.97
C ARG A 145 -0.39 -3.74 14.34
N LYS A 146 -1.68 -4.09 14.49
CA LYS A 146 -2.80 -3.15 14.60
C LYS A 146 -2.74 -2.07 13.51
N GLN A 147 -2.47 -2.53 12.28
CA GLN A 147 -2.29 -1.68 11.12
C GLN A 147 -3.63 -1.13 10.66
N THR A 148 -3.77 0.17 10.55
CA THR A 148 -4.93 0.76 9.88
C THR A 148 -4.77 0.64 8.37
N ILE A 149 -5.80 0.11 7.69
CA ILE A 149 -5.78 -0.12 6.24
C ILE A 149 -6.99 0.56 5.62
N LEU A 150 -6.76 1.20 4.49
CA LEU A 150 -7.80 1.68 3.60
C LEU A 150 -7.63 0.98 2.25
N LEU A 151 -8.50 0.01 1.99
CA LEU A 151 -8.49 -0.78 0.77
C LEU A 151 -9.57 -0.26 -0.19
N VAL A 152 -9.19 0.01 -1.42
CA VAL A 152 -10.10 0.19 -2.55
C VAL A 152 -10.03 -1.07 -3.40
N SER A 153 -11.15 -1.76 -3.55
CA SER A 153 -11.28 -2.92 -4.42
C SER A 153 -12.64 -2.93 -5.10
N HIS A 154 -12.71 -3.55 -6.25
CA HIS A 154 -13.96 -3.94 -6.91
C HIS A 154 -14.29 -5.43 -6.65
N ASP A 155 -13.38 -6.18 -6.03
CA ASP A 155 -13.56 -7.57 -5.65
C ASP A 155 -14.13 -7.66 -4.23
N ILE A 156 -15.35 -8.18 -4.11
CA ILE A 156 -16.04 -8.34 -2.82
C ILE A 156 -15.26 -9.29 -1.90
N LYS A 157 -14.65 -10.34 -2.44
CA LYS A 157 -13.87 -11.30 -1.65
C LYS A 157 -12.64 -10.65 -1.00
N GLU A 158 -11.97 -9.75 -1.71
CA GLU A 158 -10.87 -8.94 -1.13
C GLU A 158 -11.35 -8.10 0.05
N ALA A 159 -12.49 -7.41 -0.15
CA ALA A 159 -13.06 -6.56 0.88
C ALA A 159 -13.47 -7.37 2.12
N GLU A 160 -14.12 -8.52 1.93
CA GLU A 160 -14.52 -9.42 3.04
C GLU A 160 -13.33 -10.02 3.76
N ALA A 161 -12.27 -10.41 3.03
CA ALA A 161 -11.09 -11.03 3.61
C ALA A 161 -10.22 -10.05 4.42
N LEU A 162 -10.13 -8.77 4.02
CA LEU A 162 -9.12 -7.83 4.52
C LEU A 162 -9.70 -6.63 5.28
N SER A 163 -11.04 -6.47 5.35
CA SER A 163 -11.65 -5.32 6.03
C SER A 163 -12.67 -5.71 7.08
N GLU A 164 -12.66 -4.98 8.21
CA GLU A 164 -13.68 -5.07 9.25
C GLU A 164 -14.92 -4.20 8.94
N ARG A 165 -14.74 -3.17 8.10
CA ARG A 165 -15.79 -2.22 7.73
C ARG A 165 -15.74 -1.91 6.25
N GLN A 166 -16.90 -1.93 5.60
CA GLN A 166 -17.04 -1.63 4.17
C GLN A 166 -17.90 -0.39 3.95
N ILE A 167 -17.52 0.41 2.96
CA ILE A 167 -18.25 1.59 2.52
C ILE A 167 -18.42 1.51 1.01
N ASN A 168 -19.68 1.43 0.56
CA ASN A 168 -19.99 1.46 -0.86
C ASN A 168 -20.11 2.90 -1.35
N ILE A 169 -19.25 3.29 -2.27
CA ILE A 169 -19.32 4.58 -2.97
C ILE A 169 -20.10 4.34 -4.26
N LYS A 170 -21.33 4.85 -4.32
CA LYS A 170 -22.16 4.80 -5.54
C LYS A 170 -21.68 5.88 -6.50
N GLU A 171 -21.74 5.57 -7.80
CA GLU A 171 -21.61 6.58 -8.84
C GLU A 171 -22.82 7.53 -8.75
N SER A 172 -22.54 8.82 -8.69
CA SER A 172 -23.55 9.89 -8.75
C SER A 172 -23.84 10.26 -10.20
#